data_fa603d57d895f89f7af01b2db81286c9
#
_entry.id   fa603d57d895f89f7af01b2db81286c9
#
_cell.length_a   1.000
_cell.length_b   1.000
_cell.length_c   1.000
_cell.angle_alpha   90.00
_cell.angle_beta   90.00
_cell.angle_gamma   90.00
#
_symmetry.space_group_name_H-M   'P 1'
#
loop_
_entity.id
_entity.type
_entity.pdbx_description
1 polymer ?
#
loop_
_entity_poly.entity_id
_entity_poly.type
_entity_poly.pdbx_seq_one_letter_code
_entity_poly.pdbx_strand_id
1 'polypeptide(L)'
;MGSEMCIRDRYAKKDNRIIVIHQKNAGVSVARNNGIKEAKTEWITFVDPDDWVEPTHVSTLYNAQKKNRDMDIFLFDYIQEFDGKTIVKHLKSDSGILDEEWVHNLRIAPFNFLVVNGKPYEYETNVIWNKMYRTSLLKDNDMWFVPKARKGQDVIFNAECLQLTDKYFYIHKALYHYRYLQESVTNRFNEKAQYYNEVAFENYERIINKFLLSEEYWNAYYARVVTRLYSCMRLYYFHPDNKKDKNTTYTELDDTLDKYPYCDALKKVDGSCLTKSQKVFVYFLKKRNYGMLKFLVDGRIWLKNIKGARLK
;
A
#
# COMPACT_ATOMS: atom_id res chain seq x y z
N MET A 1 -17.03 -19.53 -0.73
CA MET A 1 -15.65 -20.08 -0.66
C MET A 1 -15.42 -21.36 -1.47
N GLY A 2 -16.43 -22.17 -1.78
CA GLY A 2 -16.24 -23.42 -2.51
C GLY A 2 -16.04 -23.32 -4.03
N SER A 3 -16.53 -22.25 -4.67
CA SER A 3 -16.53 -22.15 -6.14
C SER A 3 -15.16 -21.76 -6.73
N GLU A 4 -14.41 -20.88 -6.09
CA GLU A 4 -13.10 -20.42 -6.61
C GLU A 4 -12.01 -21.48 -6.49
N MET A 5 -11.99 -22.25 -5.41
CA MET A 5 -11.10 -23.41 -5.26
C MET A 5 -11.33 -24.43 -6.38
N CYS A 6 -12.58 -24.74 -6.69
CA CYS A 6 -12.93 -25.64 -7.80
C CYS A 6 -12.50 -25.11 -9.18
N ILE A 7 -12.50 -23.79 -9.38
CA ILE A 7 -12.06 -23.17 -10.65
C ILE A 7 -10.55 -23.35 -10.84
N ARG A 8 -9.73 -23.01 -9.85
CA ARG A 8 -8.27 -23.13 -9.90
C ARG A 8 -7.85 -24.59 -10.15
N ASP A 9 -8.41 -25.54 -9.39
CA ASP A 9 -8.14 -26.97 -9.56
C ASP A 9 -8.51 -27.48 -10.95
N ARG A 10 -9.62 -26.99 -11.51
CA ARG A 10 -10.04 -27.33 -12.86
C ARG A 10 -9.06 -26.88 -13.93
N TYR A 11 -8.48 -25.67 -13.76
CA TYR A 11 -7.45 -25.17 -14.68
C TYR A 11 -6.11 -25.90 -14.50
N ALA A 12 -5.72 -26.22 -13.27
CA ALA A 12 -4.49 -27.00 -13.01
C ALA A 12 -4.53 -28.40 -13.63
N LYS A 13 -5.72 -29.01 -13.74
CA LYS A 13 -5.89 -30.29 -14.46
C LYS A 13 -5.75 -30.15 -15.99
N LYS A 14 -5.91 -28.94 -16.54
CA LYS A 14 -5.82 -28.69 -17.98
C LYS A 14 -4.44 -28.21 -18.42
N ASP A 15 -3.69 -27.58 -17.51
CA ASP A 15 -2.39 -27.01 -17.81
C ASP A 15 -1.43 -27.29 -16.63
N ASN A 16 -0.39 -28.08 -16.89
CA ASN A 16 0.60 -28.50 -15.90
C ASN A 16 1.52 -27.36 -15.41
N ARG A 17 1.47 -26.20 -16.05
CA ARG A 17 2.16 -24.99 -15.58
C ARG A 17 1.44 -24.34 -14.39
N ILE A 18 0.16 -24.67 -14.18
CA ILE A 18 -0.65 -24.13 -13.09
C ILE A 18 -0.46 -25.01 -11.85
N ILE A 19 0.14 -24.42 -10.81
CA ILE A 19 0.37 -25.06 -9.52
C ILE A 19 -0.61 -24.45 -8.51
N VAL A 20 -1.48 -25.28 -7.94
CA VAL A 20 -2.40 -24.87 -6.88
C VAL A 20 -1.86 -25.29 -5.53
N ILE A 21 -1.71 -24.32 -4.62
CA ILE A 21 -1.25 -24.56 -3.26
C ILE A 21 -2.46 -24.52 -2.32
N HIS A 22 -2.86 -25.68 -1.81
CA HIS A 22 -3.89 -25.80 -0.79
C HIS A 22 -3.28 -25.62 0.60
N GLN A 23 -3.75 -24.62 1.34
CA GLN A 23 -3.27 -24.33 2.68
C GLN A 23 -4.41 -23.96 3.63
N LYS A 24 -4.20 -24.11 4.93
CA LYS A 24 -5.09 -23.53 5.95
C LYS A 24 -5.08 -22.02 5.81
N ASN A 25 -6.25 -21.37 5.94
CA ASN A 25 -6.35 -19.91 5.86
C ASN A 25 -5.48 -19.25 6.94
N ALA A 26 -4.42 -18.60 6.53
CA ALA A 26 -3.47 -17.84 7.37
C ALA A 26 -3.27 -16.39 6.88
N GLY A 27 -4.15 -15.94 5.98
CA GLY A 27 -4.10 -14.60 5.39
C GLY A 27 -3.28 -14.50 4.11
N VAL A 28 -3.44 -13.38 3.41
CA VAL A 28 -2.83 -13.14 2.09
C VAL A 28 -1.30 -13.14 2.12
N SER A 29 -0.68 -12.60 3.17
CA SER A 29 0.78 -12.59 3.33
C SER A 29 1.38 -13.99 3.30
N VAL A 30 0.77 -14.95 4.01
CA VAL A 30 1.24 -16.35 4.02
C VAL A 30 1.02 -17.01 2.67
N ALA A 31 -0.10 -16.74 2.00
CA ALA A 31 -0.36 -17.26 0.66
C ALA A 31 0.68 -16.76 -0.36
N ARG A 32 0.99 -15.46 -0.35
CA ARG A 32 2.01 -14.87 -1.22
C ARG A 32 3.41 -15.40 -0.91
N ASN A 33 3.75 -15.57 0.36
CA ASN A 33 5.03 -16.16 0.77
C ASN A 33 5.19 -17.60 0.25
N ASN A 34 4.14 -18.40 0.32
CA ASN A 34 4.17 -19.75 -0.25
C ASN A 34 4.31 -19.71 -1.78
N GLY A 35 3.67 -18.76 -2.45
CA GLY A 35 3.87 -18.53 -3.89
C GLY A 35 5.31 -18.15 -4.24
N ILE A 36 5.95 -17.26 -3.46
CA ILE A 36 7.37 -16.90 -3.65
C ILE A 36 8.28 -18.13 -3.45
N LYS A 37 8.03 -18.95 -2.43
CA LYS A 37 8.81 -20.18 -2.16
C LYS A 37 8.76 -21.15 -3.33
N GLU A 38 7.56 -21.37 -3.88
CA GLU A 38 7.32 -22.30 -4.99
C GLU A 38 7.79 -21.76 -6.36
N ALA A 39 7.96 -20.46 -6.50
CA ALA A 39 8.39 -19.85 -7.76
C ALA A 39 9.77 -20.38 -8.20
N LYS A 40 9.82 -20.94 -9.43
CA LYS A 40 11.05 -21.52 -10.04
C LYS A 40 11.57 -20.69 -11.22
N THR A 41 10.82 -19.69 -11.63
CA THR A 41 11.15 -18.81 -12.75
C THR A 41 12.02 -17.65 -12.31
N GLU A 42 12.71 -17.03 -13.24
CA GLU A 42 13.58 -15.86 -13.00
C GLU A 42 12.80 -14.64 -12.49
N TRP A 43 11.49 -14.56 -12.77
CA TRP A 43 10.67 -13.39 -12.48
C TRP A 43 9.37 -13.78 -11.79
N ILE A 44 8.92 -12.91 -10.88
CA ILE A 44 7.64 -13.01 -10.16
C ILE A 44 6.82 -11.74 -10.40
N THR A 45 5.55 -11.89 -10.74
CA THR A 45 4.53 -10.85 -10.68
C THR A 45 3.33 -11.35 -9.90
N PHE A 46 2.56 -10.45 -9.29
CA PHE A 46 1.41 -10.79 -8.47
C PHE A 46 0.12 -10.37 -9.16
N VAL A 47 -0.92 -11.19 -9.03
CA VAL A 47 -2.27 -10.87 -9.49
C VAL A 47 -3.23 -11.16 -8.35
N ASP A 48 -4.03 -10.17 -7.97
CA ASP A 48 -5.05 -10.34 -6.94
C ASP A 48 -6.28 -11.08 -7.53
N PRO A 49 -6.97 -11.91 -6.75
CA PRO A 49 -8.01 -12.81 -7.27
C PRO A 49 -9.28 -12.10 -7.75
N ASP A 50 -9.48 -10.86 -7.40
CA ASP A 50 -10.61 -10.00 -7.80
C ASP A 50 -10.29 -9.09 -8.99
N ASP A 51 -9.05 -9.18 -9.51
CA ASP A 51 -8.54 -8.40 -10.62
C ASP A 51 -8.25 -9.26 -11.86
N TRP A 52 -7.82 -8.64 -12.98
CA TRP A 52 -7.38 -9.36 -14.18
C TRP A 52 -6.26 -8.61 -14.90
N VAL A 53 -5.65 -9.28 -15.88
CA VAL A 53 -4.53 -8.74 -16.64
C VAL A 53 -4.87 -8.68 -18.14
N GLU A 54 -4.21 -7.79 -18.86
CA GLU A 54 -4.28 -7.73 -20.30
C GLU A 54 -3.77 -9.03 -20.95
N PRO A 55 -4.35 -9.48 -22.08
CA PRO A 55 -3.85 -10.67 -22.78
C PRO A 55 -2.36 -10.60 -23.15
N THR A 56 -1.85 -9.39 -23.32
CA THR A 56 -0.43 -9.13 -23.65
C THR A 56 0.47 -8.96 -22.41
N HIS A 57 -0.05 -9.13 -21.19
CA HIS A 57 0.69 -8.90 -19.94
C HIS A 57 2.02 -9.67 -19.92
N VAL A 58 1.95 -10.99 -19.99
CA VAL A 58 3.15 -11.85 -19.92
C VAL A 58 4.11 -11.59 -21.08
N SER A 59 3.61 -11.49 -22.31
CA SER A 59 4.46 -11.28 -23.49
C SER A 59 5.15 -9.90 -23.46
N THR A 60 4.47 -8.86 -22.98
CA THR A 60 5.07 -7.52 -22.81
C THR A 60 6.18 -7.54 -21.77
N LEU A 61 5.94 -8.13 -20.59
CA LEU A 61 6.94 -8.25 -19.53
C LEU A 61 8.15 -9.09 -19.96
N TYR A 62 7.90 -10.21 -20.64
CA TYR A 62 8.96 -11.06 -21.19
C TYR A 62 9.84 -10.32 -22.19
N ASN A 63 9.25 -9.56 -23.11
CA ASN A 63 10.00 -8.80 -24.11
C ASN A 63 10.79 -7.64 -23.49
N ALA A 64 10.24 -7.00 -22.46
CA ALA A 64 10.92 -5.93 -21.74
C ALA A 64 12.16 -6.44 -20.99
N GLN A 65 12.02 -7.55 -20.21
CA GLN A 65 13.15 -8.11 -19.47
C GLN A 65 14.24 -8.69 -20.38
N LYS A 66 13.85 -9.26 -21.54
CA LYS A 66 14.83 -9.80 -22.50
C LYS A 66 15.76 -8.72 -23.08
N LYS A 67 15.22 -7.49 -23.23
CA LYS A 67 15.99 -6.34 -23.72
C LYS A 67 16.76 -5.61 -22.61
N ASN A 68 16.33 -5.75 -21.37
CA ASN A 68 16.86 -5.02 -20.21
C ASN A 68 17.22 -5.99 -19.07
N ARG A 69 18.17 -6.89 -19.36
CA ARG A 69 18.51 -8.02 -18.49
C ARG A 69 19.11 -7.63 -17.14
N ASP A 70 19.72 -6.44 -17.05
CA ASP A 70 20.37 -5.95 -15.83
C ASP A 70 19.38 -5.30 -14.84
N MET A 71 18.10 -5.21 -15.20
CA MET A 71 17.08 -4.67 -14.31
C MET A 71 16.59 -5.72 -13.32
N ASP A 72 16.19 -5.26 -12.14
CA ASP A 72 15.68 -6.12 -11.06
C ASP A 72 14.20 -5.96 -10.81
N ILE A 73 13.64 -4.79 -11.11
CA ILE A 73 12.22 -4.48 -10.95
C ILE A 73 11.69 -3.78 -12.20
N PHE A 74 10.59 -4.30 -12.73
CA PHE A 74 9.82 -3.64 -13.79
C PHE A 74 8.51 -3.11 -13.21
N LEU A 75 8.20 -1.84 -13.49
CA LEU A 75 6.93 -1.22 -13.18
C LEU A 75 6.12 -1.05 -14.47
N PHE A 76 4.81 -1.11 -14.37
CA PHE A 76 3.93 -0.90 -15.51
C PHE A 76 2.64 -0.18 -15.10
N ASP A 77 1.97 0.43 -16.07
CA ASP A 77 0.72 1.11 -15.86
C ASP A 77 -0.43 0.16 -15.60
N TYR A 78 -1.50 0.71 -15.06
CA TYR A 78 -2.70 -0.06 -14.79
C TYR A 78 -3.98 0.73 -15.12
N ILE A 79 -5.06 0.00 -15.29
CA ILE A 79 -6.39 0.50 -15.50
C ILE A 79 -7.17 0.35 -14.22
N GLN A 80 -7.72 1.44 -13.71
CA GLN A 80 -8.63 1.42 -12.58
C GLN A 80 -10.06 1.31 -13.11
N GLU A 81 -10.72 0.20 -12.78
CA GLU A 81 -12.07 -0.12 -13.21
C GLU A 81 -13.08 0.33 -12.16
N PHE A 82 -13.91 1.28 -12.54
CA PHE A 82 -15.07 1.70 -11.77
C PHE A 82 -16.34 1.21 -12.44
N ASP A 83 -17.46 1.24 -11.73
CA ASP A 83 -18.78 0.92 -12.26
C ASP A 83 -19.08 1.76 -13.54
N GLY A 84 -18.82 1.16 -14.71
CA GLY A 84 -19.00 1.78 -16.02
C GLY A 84 -17.94 2.80 -16.49
N LYS A 85 -16.83 2.97 -15.79
CA LYS A 85 -15.73 3.88 -16.17
C LYS A 85 -14.37 3.26 -15.94
N THR A 86 -13.44 3.54 -16.83
CA THR A 86 -12.04 3.14 -16.75
C THR A 86 -11.14 4.36 -16.67
N ILE A 87 -10.11 4.30 -15.82
CA ILE A 87 -9.09 5.36 -15.71
C ILE A 87 -7.72 4.71 -15.80
N VAL A 88 -6.95 5.08 -16.81
CA VAL A 88 -5.56 4.63 -16.92
C VAL A 88 -4.69 5.44 -15.96
N LYS A 89 -3.84 4.77 -15.22
CA LYS A 89 -2.89 5.35 -14.26
C LYS A 89 -1.46 5.12 -14.72
N HIS A 90 -0.72 6.20 -14.88
CA HIS A 90 0.65 6.24 -15.39
C HIS A 90 1.63 6.72 -14.31
N LEU A 91 2.81 6.11 -14.26
CA LEU A 91 3.92 6.59 -13.44
C LEU A 91 4.66 7.73 -14.14
N LYS A 92 4.98 7.52 -15.43
CA LYS A 92 5.82 8.40 -16.25
C LYS A 92 5.28 8.40 -17.69
N SER A 93 5.62 9.40 -18.48
CA SER A 93 5.15 9.48 -19.88
C SER A 93 5.81 8.45 -20.81
N ASP A 94 7.11 8.14 -20.61
CA ASP A 94 7.89 7.28 -21.51
C ASP A 94 8.41 6.02 -20.79
N SER A 95 8.53 4.92 -21.57
CA SER A 95 9.19 3.70 -21.08
C SER A 95 10.71 3.90 -20.99
N GLY A 96 11.35 3.27 -20.03
CA GLY A 96 12.80 3.32 -19.90
C GLY A 96 13.31 2.98 -18.49
N ILE A 97 14.64 3.05 -18.37
CA ILE A 97 15.31 2.98 -17.08
C ILE A 97 14.91 4.21 -16.26
N LEU A 98 14.53 4.02 -15.02
CA LEU A 98 14.18 5.13 -14.14
C LEU A 98 15.47 5.84 -13.68
N ASP A 99 15.42 7.17 -13.71
CA ASP A 99 16.48 8.02 -13.20
C ASP A 99 16.54 8.01 -11.66
N GLU A 100 17.59 8.58 -11.10
CA GLU A 100 17.83 8.62 -9.65
C GLU A 100 16.69 9.28 -8.87
N GLU A 101 16.08 10.32 -9.43
CA GLU A 101 14.94 11.02 -8.81
C GLU A 101 13.73 10.09 -8.69
N TRP A 102 13.37 9.35 -9.72
CA TRP A 102 12.28 8.39 -9.67
C TRP A 102 12.59 7.20 -8.77
N VAL A 103 13.82 6.68 -8.79
CA VAL A 103 14.23 5.62 -7.89
C VAL A 103 14.10 6.06 -6.43
N HIS A 104 14.58 7.26 -6.10
CA HIS A 104 14.44 7.84 -4.76
C HIS A 104 12.96 8.01 -4.37
N ASN A 105 12.14 8.59 -5.25
CA ASN A 105 10.73 8.78 -5.03
C ASN A 105 9.98 7.45 -4.77
N LEU A 106 10.32 6.39 -5.50
CA LEU A 106 9.74 5.06 -5.30
C LEU A 106 10.15 4.45 -3.95
N ARG A 107 11.40 4.65 -3.53
CA ARG A 107 11.94 4.12 -2.27
C ARG A 107 11.33 4.80 -1.05
N ILE A 108 11.08 6.10 -1.10
CA ILE A 108 10.50 6.86 0.02
C ILE A 108 8.98 6.78 0.09
N ALA A 109 8.30 6.55 -1.03
CA ALA A 109 6.84 6.51 -1.11
C ALA A 109 6.15 5.54 -0.12
N PRO A 110 6.71 4.38 0.25
CA PRO A 110 6.14 3.53 1.29
C PRO A 110 6.14 4.15 2.69
N PHE A 111 7.06 5.05 2.99
CA PHE A 111 7.17 5.71 4.30
C PHE A 111 6.27 6.94 4.42
N ASN A 112 5.97 7.57 3.30
CA ASN A 112 4.94 8.60 3.19
C ASN A 112 4.31 8.51 1.79
N PHE A 113 3.10 9.03 1.61
CA PHE A 113 2.53 9.10 0.26
C PHE A 113 3.38 10.04 -0.60
N LEU A 114 3.69 9.59 -1.81
CA LEU A 114 4.40 10.43 -2.77
C LEU A 114 3.60 11.70 -3.05
N VAL A 115 4.22 12.84 -2.82
CA VAL A 115 3.64 14.16 -3.06
C VAL A 115 4.48 14.86 -4.12
N VAL A 116 3.89 15.07 -5.30
CA VAL A 116 4.54 15.80 -6.39
C VAL A 116 3.84 17.14 -6.54
N ASN A 117 4.62 18.23 -6.53
CA ASN A 117 4.09 19.60 -6.63
C ASN A 117 2.99 19.92 -5.59
N GLY A 118 3.14 19.43 -4.36
CA GLY A 118 2.19 19.65 -3.27
C GLY A 118 0.86 18.90 -3.38
N LYS A 119 0.73 17.98 -4.34
CA LYS A 119 -0.45 17.12 -4.53
C LYS A 119 -0.06 15.65 -4.39
N PRO A 120 -0.94 14.80 -3.81
CA PRO A 120 -0.73 13.35 -3.82
C PRO A 120 -0.58 12.85 -5.26
N TYR A 121 0.45 12.04 -5.49
CA TYR A 121 0.65 11.42 -6.79
C TYR A 121 -0.44 10.36 -7.05
N GLU A 122 -0.99 10.36 -8.24
CA GLU A 122 -2.18 9.53 -8.55
C GLU A 122 -1.86 8.08 -8.89
N TYR A 123 -0.60 7.74 -9.17
CA TYR A 123 -0.18 6.38 -9.44
C TYR A 123 0.11 5.64 -8.11
N GLU A 124 -0.42 4.44 -7.97
CA GLU A 124 -0.20 3.63 -6.77
C GLU A 124 1.18 2.97 -6.82
N THR A 125 2.15 3.62 -6.15
CA THR A 125 3.53 3.12 -6.08
C THR A 125 3.71 1.98 -5.09
N ASN A 126 2.80 1.83 -4.12
CA ASN A 126 2.96 0.95 -2.97
C ASN A 126 2.30 -0.42 -3.10
N VAL A 127 1.67 -0.70 -4.24
CA VAL A 127 1.06 -2.00 -4.55
C VAL A 127 2.09 -2.93 -5.22
N ILE A 128 1.86 -4.23 -5.13
CA ILE A 128 2.78 -5.24 -5.68
C ILE A 128 2.39 -5.70 -7.08
N TRP A 129 1.11 -5.57 -7.43
CA TRP A 129 0.55 -6.13 -8.67
C TRP A 129 0.86 -5.31 -9.93
N ASN A 130 1.38 -4.08 -9.82
CA ASN A 130 1.89 -3.28 -10.93
C ASN A 130 3.41 -3.39 -11.13
N LYS A 131 3.99 -4.48 -10.62
CA LYS A 131 5.43 -4.74 -10.68
C LYS A 131 5.72 -6.20 -11.04
N MET A 132 6.89 -6.37 -11.64
CA MET A 132 7.54 -7.66 -11.80
C MET A 132 8.91 -7.58 -11.13
N TYR A 133 9.22 -8.55 -10.30
CA TYR A 133 10.42 -8.60 -9.48
C TYR A 133 11.31 -9.76 -9.93
N ARG A 134 12.62 -9.56 -9.93
CA ARG A 134 13.56 -10.65 -10.08
C ARG A 134 13.46 -11.60 -8.91
N THR A 135 13.32 -12.90 -9.16
CA THR A 135 13.12 -13.93 -8.12
C THR A 135 14.30 -14.00 -7.16
N SER A 136 15.55 -13.89 -7.67
CA SER A 136 16.74 -13.86 -6.83
C SER A 136 16.77 -12.63 -5.91
N LEU A 137 16.34 -11.44 -6.38
CA LEU A 137 16.21 -10.26 -5.52
C LEU A 137 15.34 -10.56 -4.28
N LEU A 138 14.27 -11.31 -4.45
CA LEU A 138 13.38 -11.65 -3.34
C LEU A 138 13.95 -12.77 -2.47
N LYS A 139 14.42 -13.87 -3.08
CA LYS A 139 14.85 -15.08 -2.34
C LYS A 139 16.20 -14.90 -1.65
N ASP A 140 17.18 -14.31 -2.31
CA ASP A 140 18.54 -14.15 -1.78
C ASP A 140 18.60 -13.09 -0.66
N ASN A 141 17.58 -12.21 -0.56
CA ASN A 141 17.46 -11.22 0.48
C ASN A 141 16.37 -11.54 1.53
N ASP A 142 15.86 -12.77 1.55
CA ASP A 142 14.82 -13.21 2.49
C ASP A 142 13.58 -12.29 2.52
N MET A 143 13.15 -11.84 1.33
CA MET A 143 12.02 -10.92 1.20
C MET A 143 10.70 -11.65 1.35
N TRP A 144 10.03 -11.40 2.47
CA TRP A 144 8.74 -12.01 2.81
C TRP A 144 7.70 -10.97 3.22
N PHE A 145 6.44 -11.24 2.87
CA PHE A 145 5.32 -10.48 3.43
C PHE A 145 5.18 -10.78 4.91
N VAL A 146 4.96 -9.75 5.72
CA VAL A 146 4.78 -9.86 7.18
C VAL A 146 3.40 -10.46 7.48
N PRO A 147 3.30 -11.67 8.08
CA PRO A 147 2.01 -12.33 8.30
C PRO A 147 1.06 -11.57 9.23
N LYS A 148 1.60 -10.84 10.22
CA LYS A 148 0.82 -10.02 11.17
C LYS A 148 0.24 -8.76 10.53
N ALA A 149 0.81 -8.27 9.44
CA ALA A 149 0.35 -7.08 8.72
C ALA A 149 -0.83 -7.43 7.81
N ARG A 150 -2.04 -7.53 8.38
CA ARG A 150 -3.26 -7.80 7.59
C ARG A 150 -3.74 -6.62 6.75
N LYS A 151 -3.23 -5.42 7.03
CA LYS A 151 -3.44 -4.19 6.22
C LYS A 151 -2.09 -3.55 5.95
N GLY A 152 -1.87 -3.11 4.71
CA GLY A 152 -0.61 -2.46 4.32
C GLY A 152 0.58 -3.43 4.18
N GLN A 153 0.34 -4.74 4.07
CA GLN A 153 1.38 -5.73 3.84
C GLN A 153 2.19 -5.44 2.57
N ASP A 154 1.53 -4.97 1.51
CA ASP A 154 2.16 -4.60 0.24
C ASP A 154 3.09 -3.40 0.42
N VAL A 155 2.66 -2.43 1.23
CA VAL A 155 3.45 -1.22 1.51
C VAL A 155 4.71 -1.56 2.30
N ILE A 156 4.60 -2.43 3.32
CA ILE A 156 5.75 -2.91 4.10
C ILE A 156 6.72 -3.70 3.22
N PHE A 157 6.19 -4.60 2.38
CA PHE A 157 6.99 -5.38 1.45
C PHE A 157 7.75 -4.47 0.48
N ASN A 158 7.07 -3.50 -0.13
CA ASN A 158 7.72 -2.53 -1.02
C ASN A 158 8.70 -1.61 -0.26
N ALA A 159 8.39 -1.20 0.98
CA ALA A 159 9.29 -0.39 1.79
C ALA A 159 10.68 -1.04 1.96
N GLU A 160 10.74 -2.35 2.08
CA GLU A 160 11.98 -3.10 2.19
C GLU A 160 12.55 -3.49 0.82
N CYS A 161 11.73 -4.07 -0.06
CA CYS A 161 12.16 -4.58 -1.36
C CYS A 161 12.75 -3.48 -2.24
N LEU A 162 12.15 -2.28 -2.23
CA LEU A 162 12.62 -1.15 -3.03
C LEU A 162 13.96 -0.55 -2.53
N GLN A 163 14.46 -0.89 -1.34
CA GLN A 163 15.78 -0.48 -0.88
C GLN A 163 16.91 -1.40 -1.39
N LEU A 164 16.59 -2.58 -1.91
CA LEU A 164 17.59 -3.61 -2.26
C LEU A 164 18.30 -3.36 -3.59
N THR A 165 17.76 -2.52 -4.45
CA THR A 165 18.28 -2.27 -5.80
C THR A 165 17.97 -0.85 -6.26
N ASP A 166 18.74 -0.35 -7.22
CA ASP A 166 18.50 0.90 -7.99
C ASP A 166 18.13 0.61 -9.45
N LYS A 167 17.98 -0.67 -9.82
CA LYS A 167 17.78 -1.14 -11.18
C LYS A 167 16.31 -1.30 -11.51
N TYR A 168 15.67 -0.20 -11.87
CA TYR A 168 14.24 -0.13 -12.19
C TYR A 168 14.02 0.19 -13.66
N PHE A 169 13.07 -0.49 -14.27
CA PHE A 169 12.59 -0.20 -15.62
C PHE A 169 11.08 0.07 -15.60
N TYR A 170 10.67 1.15 -16.21
CA TYR A 170 9.26 1.47 -16.38
C TYR A 170 8.76 1.11 -17.78
N ILE A 171 7.61 0.46 -17.85
CA ILE A 171 6.89 0.10 -19.07
C ILE A 171 5.64 0.97 -19.14
N HIS A 172 5.66 1.97 -20.02
CA HIS A 172 4.49 2.82 -20.26
C HIS A 172 3.44 2.05 -21.07
N LYS A 173 2.81 1.08 -20.40
CA LYS A 173 1.70 0.29 -20.94
C LYS A 173 0.84 -0.21 -19.80
N ALA A 174 -0.47 0.00 -19.91
CA ALA A 174 -1.41 -0.54 -18.95
C ALA A 174 -1.58 -2.05 -19.16
N LEU A 175 -1.17 -2.83 -18.17
CA LEU A 175 -1.12 -4.29 -18.25
C LEU A 175 -2.00 -4.98 -17.21
N TYR A 176 -2.56 -4.25 -16.28
CA TYR A 176 -3.30 -4.76 -15.14
C TYR A 176 -4.60 -3.97 -14.96
N HIS A 177 -5.70 -4.66 -14.67
CA HIS A 177 -6.99 -4.08 -14.38
C HIS A 177 -7.31 -4.23 -12.90
N TYR A 178 -7.29 -3.11 -12.19
CA TYR A 178 -7.65 -3.02 -10.78
C TYR A 178 -9.13 -2.70 -10.62
N ARG A 179 -9.89 -3.65 -10.06
CA ARG A 179 -11.33 -3.49 -9.81
C ARG A 179 -11.57 -2.66 -8.56
N TYR A 180 -12.09 -1.47 -8.73
CA TYR A 180 -12.46 -0.61 -7.61
C TYR A 180 -13.90 -0.91 -7.13
N LEU A 181 -14.02 -1.56 -5.96
CA LEU A 181 -15.30 -1.81 -5.32
C LEU A 181 -15.59 -0.73 -4.28
N GLN A 182 -16.75 -0.04 -4.38
CA GLN A 182 -17.16 0.99 -3.43
C GLN A 182 -17.34 0.43 -2.00
N GLU A 183 -17.76 -0.83 -1.88
CA GLU A 183 -17.96 -1.55 -0.61
C GLU A 183 -16.68 -2.24 -0.09
N SER A 184 -15.51 -1.68 -0.41
CA SER A 184 -14.25 -2.24 0.05
C SER A 184 -14.21 -2.41 1.57
N VAL A 185 -13.70 -3.55 2.01
CA VAL A 185 -13.41 -3.90 3.44
C VAL A 185 -12.61 -2.81 4.17
N THR A 186 -11.99 -1.90 3.42
CA THR A 186 -11.18 -0.79 3.95
C THR A 186 -11.99 0.29 4.65
N ASN A 187 -13.32 0.31 4.51
CA ASN A 187 -14.20 1.34 5.11
C ASN A 187 -15.03 0.85 6.29
N ARG A 188 -14.97 -0.45 6.64
CA ARG A 188 -15.75 -1.03 7.74
C ARG A 188 -15.10 -0.74 9.09
N PHE A 189 -15.93 -0.74 10.14
CA PHE A 189 -15.47 -0.69 11.53
C PHE A 189 -14.37 -1.72 11.78
N ASN A 190 -13.32 -1.31 12.49
CA ASN A 190 -12.17 -2.17 12.72
C ASN A 190 -11.50 -1.85 14.06
N GLU A 191 -11.81 -2.63 15.06
CA GLU A 191 -11.21 -2.53 16.41
C GLU A 191 -9.68 -2.71 16.41
N LYS A 192 -9.15 -3.41 15.39
CA LYS A 192 -7.71 -3.67 15.25
C LYS A 192 -6.99 -2.63 14.38
N ALA A 193 -7.65 -1.51 14.03
CA ALA A 193 -7.06 -0.50 13.14
C ALA A 193 -5.74 0.05 13.69
N GLN A 194 -5.68 0.31 14.99
CA GLN A 194 -4.48 0.79 15.67
C GLN A 194 -3.38 -0.29 15.67
N TYR A 195 -3.69 -1.52 16.07
CA TYR A 195 -2.75 -2.64 16.06
C TYR A 195 -2.08 -2.85 14.69
N TYR A 196 -2.84 -2.77 13.59
CA TYR A 196 -2.25 -2.93 12.24
C TYR A 196 -1.34 -1.77 11.86
N ASN A 197 -1.60 -0.56 12.36
CA ASN A 197 -0.69 0.57 12.17
C ASN A 197 0.60 0.38 12.99
N GLU A 198 0.50 -0.07 14.24
CA GLU A 198 1.66 -0.34 15.10
C GLU A 198 2.57 -1.41 14.47
N VAL A 199 2.01 -2.51 13.97
CA VAL A 199 2.78 -3.51 13.22
C VAL A 199 3.49 -2.89 12.01
N ALA A 200 2.84 -1.97 11.30
CA ALA A 200 3.46 -1.29 10.16
C ALA A 200 4.60 -0.35 10.61
N PHE A 201 4.40 0.40 11.70
CA PHE A 201 5.39 1.33 12.22
C PHE A 201 6.66 0.62 12.70
N GLU A 202 6.52 -0.48 13.46
CA GLU A 202 7.64 -1.33 13.87
C GLU A 202 8.47 -1.81 12.66
N ASN A 203 7.80 -2.20 11.58
CA ASN A 203 8.49 -2.63 10.37
C ASN A 203 9.16 -1.47 9.63
N TYR A 204 8.56 -0.28 9.56
CA TYR A 204 9.21 0.89 8.95
C TYR A 204 10.47 1.29 9.70
N GLU A 205 10.44 1.33 11.03
CA GLU A 205 11.62 1.61 11.86
C GLU A 205 12.71 0.55 11.65
N ARG A 206 12.33 -0.72 11.65
CA ARG A 206 13.26 -1.82 11.35
C ARG A 206 13.94 -1.63 9.99
N ILE A 207 13.19 -1.24 8.96
CA ILE A 207 13.71 -1.03 7.60
C ILE A 207 14.63 0.19 7.56
N ILE A 208 14.22 1.32 8.15
CA ILE A 208 15.06 2.54 8.22
C ILE A 208 16.40 2.21 8.87
N ASN A 209 16.38 1.49 10.00
CA ASN A 209 17.58 1.09 10.71
C ASN A 209 18.42 0.05 9.95
N LYS A 210 17.77 -0.96 9.32
CA LYS A 210 18.44 -2.01 8.54
C LYS A 210 19.27 -1.43 7.40
N PHE A 211 18.74 -0.43 6.69
CA PHE A 211 19.39 0.18 5.53
C PHE A 211 20.11 1.50 5.86
N LEU A 212 20.16 1.90 7.14
CA LEU A 212 20.77 3.15 7.59
C LEU A 212 20.26 4.37 6.79
N LEU A 213 18.95 4.42 6.55
CA LEU A 213 18.34 5.43 5.71
C LEU A 213 18.47 6.84 6.35
N SER A 214 18.46 7.86 5.50
CA SER A 214 18.68 9.26 5.90
C SER A 214 17.56 9.81 6.80
N GLU A 215 17.79 10.99 7.36
CA GLU A 215 16.81 11.74 8.16
C GLU A 215 15.49 12.00 7.37
N GLU A 216 15.56 12.11 6.06
CA GLU A 216 14.40 12.29 5.20
C GLU A 216 13.39 11.14 5.35
N TYR A 217 13.86 9.90 5.48
CA TYR A 217 12.99 8.73 5.71
C TYR A 217 12.35 8.76 7.09
N TRP A 218 13.08 9.25 8.11
CA TRP A 218 12.49 9.46 9.43
C TRP A 218 11.41 10.55 9.40
N ASN A 219 11.62 11.64 8.68
CA ASN A 219 10.62 12.70 8.51
C ASN A 219 9.37 12.18 7.77
N ALA A 220 9.56 11.40 6.72
CA ALA A 220 8.48 10.71 6.02
C ALA A 220 7.71 9.75 6.95
N TYR A 221 8.42 8.96 7.75
CA TYR A 221 7.86 8.06 8.74
C TYR A 221 7.03 8.82 9.80
N TYR A 222 7.54 9.89 10.41
CA TYR A 222 6.78 10.67 11.38
C TYR A 222 5.51 11.28 10.76
N ALA A 223 5.60 11.77 9.54
CA ALA A 223 4.42 12.25 8.80
C ALA A 223 3.40 11.12 8.59
N ARG A 224 3.86 9.90 8.29
CA ARG A 224 2.97 8.73 8.17
C ARG A 224 2.31 8.36 9.49
N VAL A 225 3.06 8.33 10.59
CA VAL A 225 2.51 8.01 11.92
C VAL A 225 1.35 8.93 12.26
N VAL A 226 1.54 10.26 12.15
CA VAL A 226 0.48 11.22 12.49
C VAL A 226 -0.69 11.20 11.50
N THR A 227 -0.45 10.96 10.22
CA THR A 227 -1.52 10.93 9.21
C THR A 227 -2.33 9.64 9.27
N ARG A 228 -1.75 8.53 9.73
CA ARG A 228 -2.47 7.26 9.93
C ARG A 228 -3.49 7.33 11.07
N LEU A 229 -3.32 8.23 12.02
CA LEU A 229 -4.33 8.50 13.05
C LEU A 229 -5.67 8.93 12.47
N TYR A 230 -5.68 9.67 11.34
CA TYR A 230 -6.91 9.98 10.63
C TYR A 230 -7.69 8.70 10.24
N SER A 231 -6.99 7.69 9.73
CA SER A 231 -7.62 6.41 9.39
C SER A 231 -8.12 5.66 10.63
N CYS A 232 -7.38 5.68 11.73
CA CYS A 232 -7.84 5.10 13.00
C CYS A 232 -9.07 5.82 13.55
N MET A 233 -9.07 7.15 13.50
CA MET A 233 -10.24 7.93 13.93
C MET A 233 -11.49 7.58 13.12
N ARG A 234 -11.35 7.45 11.80
CA ARG A 234 -12.44 7.09 10.91
C ARG A 234 -12.92 5.64 11.07
N LEU A 235 -12.00 4.70 11.25
CA LEU A 235 -12.31 3.27 11.24
C LEU A 235 -12.63 2.71 12.63
N TYR A 236 -12.26 3.41 13.68
CA TYR A 236 -12.41 2.96 15.05
C TYR A 236 -12.97 4.07 15.97
N TYR A 237 -12.18 5.06 16.37
CA TYR A 237 -12.54 6.01 17.40
C TYR A 237 -13.86 6.75 17.16
N PHE A 238 -14.07 7.30 15.96
CA PHE A 238 -15.24 8.08 15.57
C PHE A 238 -16.21 7.31 14.65
N HIS A 239 -15.98 6.01 14.47
CA HIS A 239 -16.88 5.20 13.63
C HIS A 239 -18.26 5.07 14.30
N PRO A 240 -19.39 5.14 13.55
CA PRO A 240 -20.73 5.00 14.13
C PRO A 240 -20.96 3.69 14.91
N ASP A 241 -20.27 2.62 14.51
CA ASP A 241 -20.38 1.31 15.18
C ASP A 241 -19.53 1.21 16.44
N ASN A 242 -18.71 2.21 16.79
CA ASN A 242 -18.05 2.28 18.06
C ASN A 242 -19.07 2.58 19.15
N LYS A 243 -19.30 1.62 20.06
CA LYS A 243 -20.31 1.74 21.13
C LYS A 243 -19.79 2.42 22.40
N LYS A 244 -18.50 2.82 22.42
CA LYS A 244 -17.91 3.54 23.56
C LYS A 244 -18.48 4.96 23.64
N ASP A 245 -18.66 5.43 24.86
CA ASP A 245 -19.04 6.81 25.09
C ASP A 245 -17.91 7.79 24.70
N LYS A 246 -18.26 9.07 24.63
CA LYS A 246 -17.34 10.12 24.20
C LYS A 246 -16.11 10.25 25.12
N ASN A 247 -16.30 10.17 26.42
CA ASN A 247 -15.21 10.36 27.39
C ASN A 247 -14.22 9.21 27.32
N THR A 248 -14.70 7.97 27.29
CA THR A 248 -13.88 6.76 27.10
C THR A 248 -13.09 6.84 25.80
N THR A 249 -13.72 7.26 24.68
CA THR A 249 -13.06 7.39 23.40
C THR A 249 -11.94 8.44 23.43
N TYR A 250 -12.16 9.57 24.09
CA TYR A 250 -11.18 10.65 24.20
C TYR A 250 -10.00 10.27 25.09
N THR A 251 -10.25 9.57 26.19
CA THR A 251 -9.19 9.02 27.06
C THR A 251 -8.32 8.02 26.29
N GLU A 252 -8.90 7.12 25.52
CA GLU A 252 -8.14 6.18 24.68
C GLU A 252 -7.31 6.88 23.60
N LEU A 253 -7.82 8.00 23.05
CA LEU A 253 -7.05 8.81 22.12
C LEU A 253 -5.88 9.49 22.82
N ASP A 254 -6.07 10.04 24.02
CA ASP A 254 -5.00 10.62 24.83
C ASP A 254 -3.92 9.58 25.12
N ASP A 255 -4.31 8.41 25.61
CA ASP A 255 -3.40 7.28 25.87
C ASP A 255 -2.62 6.87 24.61
N THR A 256 -3.25 6.91 23.44
CA THR A 256 -2.60 6.60 22.16
C THR A 256 -1.58 7.69 21.81
N LEU A 257 -1.96 8.97 21.91
CA LEU A 257 -1.09 10.09 21.56
C LEU A 257 0.12 10.23 22.50
N ASP A 258 0.01 9.73 23.74
CA ASP A 258 1.09 9.73 24.72
C ASP A 258 2.07 8.56 24.59
N LYS A 259 1.69 7.53 23.82
CA LYS A 259 2.54 6.36 23.55
C LYS A 259 3.46 6.59 22.34
N TYR A 260 4.62 5.94 22.40
CA TYR A 260 5.47 5.77 21.22
C TYR A 260 4.75 4.90 20.16
N PRO A 261 4.88 5.20 18.86
CA PRO A 261 5.66 6.27 18.25
C PRO A 261 4.91 7.60 18.10
N TYR A 262 3.64 7.69 18.55
CA TYR A 262 2.78 8.86 18.29
C TYR A 262 3.28 10.12 18.98
N CYS A 263 3.68 10.03 20.25
CA CYS A 263 4.20 11.17 21.00
C CYS A 263 5.46 11.77 20.36
N ASP A 264 6.36 10.92 19.87
CA ASP A 264 7.57 11.32 19.17
C ASP A 264 7.26 11.93 17.79
N ALA A 265 6.39 11.27 17.03
CA ALA A 265 5.97 11.74 15.73
C ALA A 265 5.29 13.12 15.80
N LEU A 266 4.45 13.37 16.81
CA LEU A 266 3.83 14.67 17.01
C LEU A 266 4.85 15.78 17.31
N LYS A 267 5.97 15.47 17.99
CA LYS A 267 7.05 16.44 18.24
C LYS A 267 7.90 16.66 17.01
N LYS A 268 8.27 15.60 16.30
CA LYS A 268 9.29 15.58 15.25
C LYS A 268 8.76 15.78 13.82
N VAL A 269 7.42 15.65 13.60
CA VAL A 269 6.86 15.74 12.24
C VAL A 269 7.19 17.08 11.58
N ASP A 270 7.86 17.00 10.43
CA ASP A 270 8.11 18.16 9.57
C ASP A 270 6.87 18.51 8.74
N GLY A 271 6.49 19.78 8.80
CA GLY A 271 5.38 20.29 8.03
C GLY A 271 5.60 20.25 6.50
N SER A 272 6.83 20.18 6.00
CA SER A 272 7.13 20.03 4.57
C SER A 272 6.60 18.70 4.02
N CYS A 273 6.62 17.64 4.83
CA CYS A 273 6.11 16.30 4.49
C CYS A 273 4.58 16.20 4.52
N LEU A 274 3.85 17.27 4.82
CA LEU A 274 2.42 17.28 5.01
C LEU A 274 1.71 18.17 3.97
N THR A 275 0.58 17.68 3.44
CA THR A 275 -0.35 18.51 2.66
C THR A 275 -1.02 19.57 3.55
N LYS A 276 -1.60 20.62 2.95
CA LYS A 276 -2.33 21.66 3.69
C LYS A 276 -3.39 21.10 4.63
N SER A 277 -4.20 20.14 4.17
CA SER A 277 -5.22 19.50 5.00
C SER A 277 -4.65 18.64 6.14
N GLN A 278 -3.52 17.99 5.92
CA GLN A 278 -2.83 17.24 6.95
C GLN A 278 -2.21 18.17 8.01
N LYS A 279 -1.68 19.32 7.62
CA LYS A 279 -1.19 20.34 8.59
C LYS A 279 -2.30 20.79 9.54
N VAL A 280 -3.50 21.06 9.01
CA VAL A 280 -4.66 21.41 9.84
C VAL A 280 -5.04 20.26 10.79
N PHE A 281 -5.08 19.03 10.30
CA PHE A 281 -5.36 17.85 11.12
C PHE A 281 -4.32 17.68 12.24
N VAL A 282 -3.03 17.76 11.92
CA VAL A 282 -1.93 17.65 12.91
C VAL A 282 -1.96 18.80 13.92
N TYR A 283 -2.34 20.00 13.52
CA TYR A 283 -2.53 21.12 14.45
C TYR A 283 -3.56 20.79 15.53
N PHE A 284 -4.75 20.27 15.14
CA PHE A 284 -5.78 19.89 16.10
C PHE A 284 -5.39 18.65 16.93
N LEU A 285 -4.61 17.71 16.36
CA LEU A 285 -4.02 16.60 17.12
C LEU A 285 -3.12 17.11 18.27
N LYS A 286 -2.19 18.02 17.95
CA LYS A 286 -1.28 18.62 18.96
C LYS A 286 -2.05 19.39 20.04
N LYS A 287 -3.21 19.96 19.72
CA LYS A 287 -4.11 20.64 20.66
C LYS A 287 -5.10 19.73 21.36
N ARG A 288 -5.12 18.43 21.03
CA ARG A 288 -6.09 17.43 21.54
C ARG A 288 -7.56 17.89 21.39
N ASN A 289 -7.83 18.66 20.32
CA ASN A 289 -9.19 19.14 20.04
C ASN A 289 -9.97 18.08 19.27
N TYR A 290 -10.46 17.09 20.00
CA TYR A 290 -11.16 15.92 19.44
C TYR A 290 -12.50 16.28 18.78
N GLY A 291 -13.15 17.36 19.22
CA GLY A 291 -14.35 17.89 18.58
C GLY A 291 -14.09 18.32 17.15
N MET A 292 -13.04 19.13 16.94
CA MET A 292 -12.62 19.55 15.59
C MET A 292 -12.08 18.38 14.77
N LEU A 293 -11.36 17.45 15.37
CA LEU A 293 -10.86 16.25 14.67
C LEU A 293 -12.04 15.39 14.18
N LYS A 294 -13.07 15.19 15.01
CA LYS A 294 -14.30 14.49 14.60
C LYS A 294 -14.98 15.22 13.45
N PHE A 295 -15.14 16.54 13.54
CA PHE A 295 -15.71 17.36 12.46
C PHE A 295 -14.95 17.21 11.14
N LEU A 296 -13.61 17.23 11.19
CA LEU A 296 -12.77 17.03 9.99
C LEU A 296 -12.92 15.63 9.38
N VAL A 297 -13.06 14.61 10.24
CA VAL A 297 -13.26 13.22 9.81
C VAL A 297 -14.64 13.08 9.14
N ASP A 298 -15.68 13.53 9.80
CA ASP A 298 -17.07 13.44 9.32
C ASP A 298 -17.29 14.28 8.04
N GLY A 299 -16.76 15.49 7.99
CA GLY A 299 -16.86 16.39 6.83
C GLY A 299 -16.18 15.83 5.57
N ARG A 300 -15.05 15.12 5.73
CA ARG A 300 -14.37 14.47 4.61
C ARG A 300 -15.13 13.24 4.09
N ILE A 301 -15.77 12.49 4.99
CA ILE A 301 -16.68 11.40 4.61
C ILE A 301 -17.85 11.95 3.81
N TRP A 302 -18.47 13.02 4.29
CA TRP A 302 -19.59 13.70 3.63
C TRP A 302 -19.21 14.18 2.21
N LEU A 303 -18.06 14.87 2.06
CA LEU A 303 -17.56 15.32 0.75
C LEU A 303 -17.27 14.16 -0.22
N LYS A 304 -16.77 13.04 0.28
CA LYS A 304 -16.53 11.84 -0.53
C LYS A 304 -17.83 11.22 -1.02
N ASN A 305 -18.85 11.19 -0.17
CA ASN A 305 -20.18 10.67 -0.52
C ASN A 305 -20.87 11.53 -1.58
N ILE A 306 -20.77 12.86 -1.48
CA ILE A 306 -21.32 13.80 -2.50
C ILE A 306 -20.59 13.62 -3.84
N LYS A 307 -19.25 13.49 -3.84
CA LYS A 307 -18.50 13.25 -5.08
C LYS A 307 -18.84 11.91 -5.70
N GLY A 308 -19.04 10.87 -4.90
CA GLY A 308 -19.51 9.56 -5.35
C GLY A 308 -20.95 9.59 -5.90
N ALA A 309 -21.82 10.41 -5.34
CA ALA A 309 -23.19 10.60 -5.83
C ALA A 309 -23.26 11.45 -7.12
N ARG A 310 -22.30 12.36 -7.35
CA ARG A 310 -22.21 13.13 -8.61
C ARG A 310 -21.55 12.35 -9.76
N LEU A 311 -20.97 11.20 -9.48
CA LEU A 311 -20.38 10.30 -10.46
C LEU A 311 -21.32 9.15 -10.85
N LYS A 312 -22.50 9.07 -10.21
CA LYS A 312 -23.66 8.28 -10.61
C LYS A 312 -24.59 9.13 -11.46
#